data_7a60e0db73ff7ff9f703b22ca578b01b
#
_entry.id   7a60e0db73ff7ff9f703b22ca578b01b
#
_cell.length_a   1.000
_cell.length_b   1.000
_cell.length_c   1.000
_cell.angle_alpha   90.00
_cell.angle_beta   90.00
_cell.angle_gamma   90.00
#
_symmetry.space_group_name_H-M   'P 1'
#
loop_
_entity.id
_entity.type
_entity.pdbx_description
1 polymer ?
#
loop_
_entity_poly.entity_id
_entity_poly.type
_entity_poly.pdbx_seq_one_letter_code
_entity_poly.pdbx_strand_id
1 'polypeptide(L)'
;MAELDADLLIIGAGPAGLTAAQYGARANLSTLVVEQLAPGGQALFIDRLENYPGCLLGADGEVKSGFDFSQDLYRQAESFGARFMTESVLSLTAETAPDNTRCFAAVLGNGRSLRALAVIAATGSKYRTLDIPGEAELYGRGVSYCATCDGPFFKGKRIFVVGGGDAACDEAQYLSNLTGAVVMIHRKDRFRAQKALAERTLKNPRIEVRFNTRMLEIRGTASAGGSHVSSVRLERIDREEQYEESADAVFIFAGTLPQSSLINQLGVKTDENGYIITDQSMASTVPGIFAAGDVRSGAFHQVVAAAGEGAAAAHSAALYIDALKGEAYT
;
A
#
# COMPACT_ATOMS: atom_id res chain seq x y z
N MET A 1 37.01 -4.86 -8.66
CA MET A 1 35.56 -5.05 -8.37
C MET A 1 34.83 -3.80 -8.82
N ALA A 2 33.69 -3.92 -9.50
CA ALA A 2 32.82 -2.74 -9.65
C ALA A 2 32.47 -2.30 -8.23
N GLU A 3 32.67 -1.03 -7.93
CA GLU A 3 32.40 -0.49 -6.60
C GLU A 3 30.90 -0.62 -6.32
N LEU A 4 30.54 -1.44 -5.32
CA LEU A 4 29.15 -1.60 -4.88
C LEU A 4 28.84 -0.47 -3.91
N ASP A 5 27.68 0.19 -4.11
CA ASP A 5 27.19 1.22 -3.20
C ASP A 5 26.51 0.60 -1.96
N ALA A 6 26.00 -0.63 -2.12
CA ALA A 6 25.37 -1.42 -1.05
C ALA A 6 25.40 -2.91 -1.39
N ASP A 7 25.29 -3.77 -0.36
CA ASP A 7 24.95 -5.18 -0.53
C ASP A 7 23.49 -5.34 -0.93
N LEU A 8 22.62 -4.61 -0.23
CA LEU A 8 21.17 -4.66 -0.38
C LEU A 8 20.60 -3.26 -0.69
N LEU A 9 19.93 -3.14 -1.84
CA LEU A 9 19.16 -1.96 -2.22
C LEU A 9 17.68 -2.22 -1.96
N ILE A 10 17.02 -1.32 -1.23
CA ILE A 10 15.58 -1.36 -0.97
C ILE A 10 14.94 -0.16 -1.67
N ILE A 11 13.93 -0.40 -2.50
CA ILE A 11 13.22 0.63 -3.25
C ILE A 11 11.83 0.82 -2.63
N GLY A 12 11.63 1.97 -1.98
CA GLY A 12 10.45 2.33 -1.20
C GLY A 12 10.66 2.19 0.30
N ALA A 13 10.25 3.20 1.06
CA ALA A 13 10.37 3.28 2.52
C ALA A 13 9.01 3.25 3.22
N GLY A 14 8.03 2.51 2.71
CA GLY A 14 6.84 2.13 3.45
C GLY A 14 7.15 1.12 4.57
N PRO A 15 6.17 0.63 5.33
CA PRO A 15 6.38 -0.33 6.42
C PRO A 15 7.18 -1.57 6.00
N ALA A 16 6.97 -2.10 4.79
CA ALA A 16 7.75 -3.21 4.25
C ALA A 16 9.23 -2.83 4.08
N GLY A 17 9.50 -1.70 3.41
CA GLY A 17 10.87 -1.25 3.15
C GLY A 17 11.63 -0.86 4.41
N LEU A 18 10.98 -0.18 5.35
CA LEU A 18 11.58 0.20 6.64
C LEU A 18 11.93 -1.02 7.49
N THR A 19 11.04 -2.02 7.53
CA THR A 19 11.31 -3.28 8.22
C THR A 19 12.42 -4.07 7.51
N ALA A 20 12.38 -4.14 6.18
CA ALA A 20 13.46 -4.77 5.42
C ALA A 20 14.82 -4.09 5.67
N ALA A 21 14.86 -2.77 5.78
CA ALA A 21 16.07 -2.01 6.07
C ALA A 21 16.66 -2.36 7.45
N GLN A 22 15.81 -2.43 8.48
CA GLN A 22 16.22 -2.85 9.81
C GLN A 22 16.81 -4.26 9.81
N TYR A 23 16.14 -5.22 9.19
CA TYR A 23 16.58 -6.62 9.17
C TYR A 23 17.83 -6.80 8.31
N GLY A 24 17.95 -6.12 7.17
CA GLY A 24 19.16 -6.13 6.35
C GLY A 24 20.37 -5.57 7.09
N ALA A 25 20.23 -4.42 7.75
CA ALA A 25 21.30 -3.83 8.55
C ALA A 25 21.69 -4.72 9.75
N ARG A 26 20.70 -5.34 10.42
CA ARG A 26 20.97 -6.30 11.50
C ARG A 26 21.67 -7.57 11.05
N ALA A 27 21.48 -7.97 9.80
CA ALA A 27 22.22 -9.05 9.17
C ALA A 27 23.65 -8.61 8.71
N ASN A 28 24.10 -7.44 9.15
CA ASN A 28 25.41 -6.86 8.80
C ASN A 28 25.60 -6.59 7.29
N LEU A 29 24.51 -6.41 6.56
CA LEU A 29 24.57 -6.00 5.15
C LEU A 29 24.69 -4.48 5.05
N SER A 30 25.52 -4.00 4.13
CA SER A 30 25.49 -2.60 3.70
C SER A 30 24.16 -2.34 3.02
N THR A 31 23.18 -1.81 3.78
CA THR A 31 21.79 -1.62 3.34
C THR A 31 21.52 -0.17 2.98
N LEU A 32 20.99 0.07 1.78
CA LEU A 32 20.58 1.38 1.29
C LEU A 32 19.12 1.36 0.88
N VAL A 33 18.35 2.30 1.41
CA VAL A 33 16.94 2.54 1.04
C VAL A 33 16.85 3.78 0.17
N VAL A 34 16.14 3.67 -0.95
CA VAL A 34 15.82 4.82 -1.81
C VAL A 34 14.32 5.05 -1.78
N GLU A 35 13.91 6.25 -1.34
CA GLU A 35 12.51 6.69 -1.24
C GLU A 35 12.37 8.04 -1.93
N GLN A 36 11.33 8.18 -2.77
CA GLN A 36 11.16 9.39 -3.57
C GLN A 36 10.66 10.62 -2.77
N LEU A 37 9.96 10.42 -1.67
CA LEU A 37 9.36 11.50 -0.88
C LEU A 37 9.84 11.44 0.57
N ALA A 38 9.09 10.78 1.44
CA ALA A 38 9.39 10.67 2.87
C ALA A 38 9.18 9.22 3.34
N PRO A 39 10.00 8.74 4.31
CA PRO A 39 9.80 7.42 4.90
C PRO A 39 8.43 7.28 5.56
N GLY A 40 7.75 6.15 5.29
CA GLY A 40 6.45 5.80 5.86
C GLY A 40 5.40 5.35 4.83
N GLY A 41 5.55 5.79 3.56
CA GLY A 41 4.62 5.40 2.50
C GLY A 41 3.16 5.73 2.83
N GLN A 42 2.23 4.83 2.51
CA GLN A 42 0.80 5.05 2.81
C GLN A 42 0.47 5.10 4.30
N ALA A 43 1.31 4.51 5.17
CA ALA A 43 1.08 4.57 6.61
C ALA A 43 1.11 6.00 7.17
N LEU A 44 1.80 6.95 6.51
CA LEU A 44 1.84 8.36 6.92
C LEU A 44 0.45 9.01 7.03
N PHE A 45 -0.54 8.50 6.29
CA PHE A 45 -1.89 9.06 6.23
C PHE A 45 -2.87 8.40 7.21
N ILE A 46 -2.42 7.44 8.03
CA ILE A 46 -3.24 6.79 9.05
C ILE A 46 -3.23 7.68 10.30
N ASP A 47 -4.39 8.23 10.63
CA ASP A 47 -4.53 9.08 11.82
C ASP A 47 -4.34 8.28 13.12
N ARG A 48 -4.94 7.08 13.21
CA ARG A 48 -4.88 6.19 14.37
C ARG A 48 -4.58 4.76 13.94
N LEU A 49 -3.40 4.25 14.30
CA LEU A 49 -2.98 2.88 13.96
C LEU A 49 -3.42 1.89 15.04
N GLU A 50 -4.66 1.47 14.99
CA GLU A 50 -5.28 0.60 16.02
C GLU A 50 -5.06 -0.91 15.75
N ASN A 51 -4.70 -1.27 14.52
CA ASN A 51 -4.65 -2.66 14.06
C ASN A 51 -3.22 -3.21 13.87
N TYR A 52 -2.21 -2.58 14.48
CA TYR A 52 -0.86 -3.11 14.52
C TYR A 52 -0.56 -3.68 15.93
N PRO A 53 -0.41 -5.01 16.08
CA PRO A 53 -0.14 -5.63 17.38
C PRO A 53 1.14 -5.09 18.02
N GLY A 54 1.05 -4.69 19.28
CA GLY A 54 2.19 -4.12 20.02
C GLY A 54 2.40 -2.62 19.85
N CYS A 55 1.62 -1.95 18.99
CA CYS A 55 1.64 -0.50 18.83
C CYS A 55 0.37 0.08 19.47
N LEU A 56 0.42 0.37 20.78
CA LEU A 56 -0.79 0.77 21.52
C LEU A 56 -0.90 2.28 21.71
N LEU A 57 0.07 2.92 22.35
CA LEU A 57 -0.03 4.32 22.74
C LEU A 57 1.22 5.10 22.34
N GLY A 58 1.02 6.35 21.94
CA GLY A 58 2.06 7.35 21.80
C GLY A 58 2.55 7.87 23.15
N ALA A 59 3.52 8.76 23.14
CA ALA A 59 4.08 9.36 24.34
C ALA A 59 3.05 10.20 25.13
N ASP A 60 1.99 10.65 24.47
CA ASP A 60 0.85 11.41 25.00
C ASP A 60 -0.26 10.54 25.61
N GLY A 61 -0.15 9.21 25.49
CA GLY A 61 -1.15 8.25 25.95
C GLY A 61 -2.28 7.99 24.94
N GLU A 62 -2.25 8.62 23.77
CA GLU A 62 -3.20 8.38 22.68
C GLU A 62 -2.74 7.26 21.75
N VAL A 63 -3.65 6.74 20.94
CA VAL A 63 -3.31 5.74 19.91
C VAL A 63 -2.33 6.36 18.92
N LYS A 64 -1.21 5.68 18.71
CA LYS A 64 -0.14 6.17 17.83
C LYS A 64 -0.64 6.38 16.40
N SER A 65 -0.27 7.51 15.80
CA SER A 65 -0.51 7.74 14.38
C SER A 65 0.38 6.86 13.50
N GLY A 66 -0.03 6.63 12.26
CA GLY A 66 0.83 5.96 11.28
C GLY A 66 2.09 6.76 10.94
N PHE A 67 2.04 8.10 11.08
CA PHE A 67 3.22 8.95 10.97
C PHE A 67 4.24 8.63 12.07
N ASP A 68 3.83 8.67 13.36
CA ASP A 68 4.73 8.39 14.48
C ASP A 68 5.27 6.96 14.44
N PHE A 69 4.42 6.00 14.08
CA PHE A 69 4.83 4.61 13.87
C PHE A 69 5.90 4.49 12.77
N SER A 70 5.72 5.18 11.65
CA SER A 70 6.68 5.17 10.54
C SER A 70 8.01 5.82 10.93
N GLN A 71 7.96 6.91 11.74
CA GLN A 71 9.15 7.55 12.27
C GLN A 71 9.93 6.62 13.22
N ASP A 72 9.22 5.82 14.02
CA ASP A 72 9.87 4.84 14.90
C ASP A 72 10.56 3.73 14.09
N LEU A 73 9.90 3.19 13.05
CA LEU A 73 10.51 2.21 12.16
C LEU A 73 11.76 2.79 11.45
N TYR A 74 11.66 4.02 10.97
CA TYR A 74 12.78 4.72 10.32
C TYR A 74 13.98 4.85 11.27
N ARG A 75 13.75 5.43 12.46
CA ARG A 75 14.82 5.61 13.47
C ARG A 75 15.43 4.28 13.92
N GLN A 76 14.60 3.24 14.02
CA GLN A 76 15.05 1.92 14.38
C GLN A 76 15.97 1.33 13.29
N ALA A 77 15.59 1.45 12.01
CA ALA A 77 16.44 1.01 10.90
C ALA A 77 17.78 1.79 10.84
N GLU A 78 17.73 3.13 11.00
CA GLU A 78 18.95 3.96 11.07
C GLU A 78 19.87 3.54 12.23
N SER A 79 19.31 3.25 13.41
CA SER A 79 20.09 2.87 14.58
C SER A 79 20.90 1.58 14.39
N PHE A 80 20.48 0.72 13.44
CA PHE A 80 21.22 -0.47 13.02
C PHE A 80 22.16 -0.23 11.84
N GLY A 81 22.22 1.00 11.30
CA GLY A 81 23.13 1.37 10.23
C GLY A 81 22.56 1.33 8.82
N ALA A 82 21.24 1.18 8.67
CA ALA A 82 20.60 1.36 7.37
C ALA A 82 20.76 2.81 6.89
N ARG A 83 21.12 2.99 5.63
CA ARG A 83 21.29 4.30 5.00
C ARG A 83 20.05 4.63 4.18
N PHE A 84 19.65 5.89 4.17
CA PHE A 84 18.48 6.37 3.44
C PHE A 84 18.86 7.47 2.44
N MET A 85 18.22 7.46 1.30
CA MET A 85 18.40 8.46 0.25
C MET A 85 17.03 8.90 -0.27
N THR A 86 16.75 10.20 -0.21
CA THR A 86 15.53 10.76 -0.79
C THR A 86 15.79 11.06 -2.26
N GLU A 87 15.36 10.13 -3.14
CA GLU A 87 15.54 10.20 -4.58
C GLU A 87 14.58 9.23 -5.30
N SER A 88 14.31 9.45 -6.56
CA SER A 88 13.54 8.53 -7.40
C SER A 88 14.45 7.54 -8.10
N VAL A 89 14.06 6.27 -8.18
CA VAL A 89 14.71 5.29 -9.06
C VAL A 89 13.98 5.29 -10.40
N LEU A 90 14.69 5.64 -11.48
CA LEU A 90 14.13 5.76 -12.83
C LEU A 90 14.20 4.47 -13.63
N SER A 91 15.29 3.71 -13.45
CA SER A 91 15.49 2.41 -14.12
C SER A 91 16.30 1.47 -13.24
N LEU A 92 16.11 0.19 -13.51
CA LEU A 92 16.83 -0.90 -12.85
C LEU A 92 17.27 -1.91 -13.91
N THR A 93 18.55 -2.25 -13.94
CA THR A 93 19.14 -3.21 -14.89
C THR A 93 19.94 -4.26 -14.14
N ALA A 94 19.97 -5.50 -14.68
CA ALA A 94 20.87 -6.52 -14.21
C ALA A 94 22.23 -6.37 -14.91
N GLU A 95 23.31 -6.40 -14.14
CA GLU A 95 24.69 -6.34 -14.64
C GLU A 95 25.47 -7.54 -14.13
N THR A 96 26.60 -7.79 -14.78
CA THR A 96 27.60 -8.74 -14.31
C THR A 96 28.88 -7.97 -14.05
N ALA A 97 29.36 -8.01 -12.82
CA ALA A 97 30.62 -7.38 -12.42
C ALA A 97 31.82 -8.09 -13.06
N PRO A 98 33.01 -7.47 -13.12
CA PRO A 98 34.21 -8.04 -13.74
C PRO A 98 34.67 -9.38 -13.13
N ASP A 99 34.33 -9.64 -11.88
CA ASP A 99 34.57 -10.91 -11.17
C ASP A 99 33.48 -11.96 -11.42
N ASN A 100 32.62 -11.73 -12.40
CA ASN A 100 31.47 -12.57 -12.77
C ASN A 100 30.34 -12.58 -11.73
N THR A 101 30.36 -11.71 -10.72
CA THR A 101 29.26 -11.59 -9.76
C THR A 101 28.08 -10.83 -10.37
N ARG A 102 26.89 -11.41 -10.24
CA ARG A 102 25.65 -10.72 -10.64
C ARG A 102 25.34 -9.58 -9.69
N CYS A 103 25.02 -8.42 -10.22
CA CYS A 103 24.59 -7.25 -9.48
C CYS A 103 23.47 -6.50 -10.24
N PHE A 104 22.93 -5.49 -9.60
CA PHE A 104 21.88 -4.64 -10.17
C PHE A 104 22.32 -3.19 -10.13
N ALA A 105 22.10 -2.47 -11.22
CA ALA A 105 22.34 -1.04 -11.32
C ALA A 105 21.02 -0.28 -11.36
N ALA A 106 20.84 0.65 -10.44
CA ALA A 106 19.70 1.55 -10.34
C ALA A 106 20.11 2.96 -10.74
N VAL A 107 19.46 3.54 -11.76
CA VAL A 107 19.65 4.93 -12.15
C VAL A 107 18.67 5.82 -11.40
N LEU A 108 19.18 6.84 -10.74
CA LEU A 108 18.41 7.79 -9.95
C LEU A 108 17.96 9.01 -10.76
N GLY A 109 16.96 9.75 -10.25
CA GLY A 109 16.44 10.97 -10.85
C GLY A 109 17.49 12.07 -11.04
N ASN A 110 18.50 12.12 -10.18
CA ASN A 110 19.64 13.05 -10.29
C ASN A 110 20.75 12.57 -11.25
N GLY A 111 20.56 11.47 -11.96
CA GLY A 111 21.48 10.90 -12.92
C GLY A 111 22.60 10.01 -12.31
N ARG A 112 22.67 9.85 -10.98
CA ARG A 112 23.60 8.91 -10.36
C ARG A 112 23.16 7.47 -10.61
N SER A 113 24.13 6.56 -10.64
CA SER A 113 23.88 5.12 -10.67
C SER A 113 24.34 4.49 -9.34
N LEU A 114 23.51 3.59 -8.81
CA LEU A 114 23.82 2.81 -7.61
C LEU A 114 23.93 1.33 -7.99
N ARG A 115 24.87 0.61 -7.40
CA ARG A 115 25.02 -0.84 -7.61
C ARG A 115 24.81 -1.62 -6.31
N ALA A 116 24.07 -2.73 -6.40
CA ALA A 116 23.83 -3.62 -5.26
C ALA A 116 23.79 -5.09 -5.71
N LEU A 117 24.07 -6.01 -4.78
CA LEU A 117 24.03 -7.46 -5.01
C LEU A 117 22.59 -8.00 -5.08
N ALA A 118 21.69 -7.42 -4.29
CA ALA A 118 20.29 -7.76 -4.27
C ALA A 118 19.40 -6.53 -4.16
N VAL A 119 18.13 -6.67 -4.60
CA VAL A 119 17.13 -5.60 -4.54
C VAL A 119 15.85 -6.12 -3.91
N ILE A 120 15.28 -5.34 -2.99
CA ILE A 120 13.91 -5.53 -2.48
C ILE A 120 13.00 -4.44 -3.05
N ALA A 121 12.00 -4.84 -3.82
CA ALA A 121 10.91 -3.98 -4.25
C ALA A 121 9.89 -3.83 -3.12
N ALA A 122 9.86 -2.68 -2.46
CA ALA A 122 8.90 -2.32 -1.41
C ALA A 122 8.08 -1.07 -1.83
N THR A 123 7.83 -0.96 -3.14
CA THR A 123 7.24 0.21 -3.78
C THR A 123 5.73 0.36 -3.54
N GLY A 124 5.09 -0.67 -2.98
CA GLY A 124 3.69 -0.67 -2.63
C GLY A 124 2.72 -0.61 -3.81
N SER A 125 1.51 -0.15 -3.53
CA SER A 125 0.46 0.07 -4.52
C SER A 125 -0.13 1.48 -4.37
N LYS A 126 -0.91 1.92 -5.36
CA LYS A 126 -1.73 3.15 -5.29
C LYS A 126 -3.19 2.78 -5.41
N TYR A 127 -4.06 3.41 -4.63
CA TYR A 127 -5.51 3.30 -4.85
C TYR A 127 -5.88 3.95 -6.19
N ARG A 128 -6.85 3.36 -6.85
CA ARG A 128 -7.49 4.00 -8.01
C ARG A 128 -8.44 5.05 -7.50
N THR A 129 -8.20 6.27 -7.89
CA THR A 129 -9.07 7.41 -7.65
C THR A 129 -10.29 7.38 -8.58
N LEU A 130 -11.34 8.10 -8.21
CA LEU A 130 -12.46 8.39 -9.09
C LEU A 130 -12.20 9.64 -9.94
N ASP A 131 -11.20 10.45 -9.54
CA ASP A 131 -10.80 11.73 -10.14
C ASP A 131 -11.96 12.72 -10.20
N ILE A 132 -12.72 12.83 -9.10
CA ILE A 132 -13.88 13.72 -8.94
C ILE A 132 -13.60 14.84 -7.95
N PRO A 133 -14.29 16.00 -8.07
CA PRO A 133 -14.17 17.09 -7.09
C PRO A 133 -14.46 16.62 -5.67
N GLY A 134 -13.66 17.09 -4.72
CA GLY A 134 -13.77 16.79 -3.29
C GLY A 134 -13.08 15.51 -2.84
N GLU A 135 -12.70 14.61 -3.75
CA GLU A 135 -12.06 13.34 -3.39
C GLU A 135 -10.69 13.56 -2.72
N ALA A 136 -9.80 14.30 -3.36
CA ALA A 136 -8.46 14.57 -2.84
C ALA A 136 -8.50 15.51 -1.63
N GLU A 137 -9.33 16.54 -1.67
CA GLU A 137 -9.44 17.56 -0.62
C GLU A 137 -9.98 17.01 0.69
N LEU A 138 -10.84 15.98 0.61
CA LEU A 138 -11.49 15.36 1.77
C LEU A 138 -10.88 14.02 2.16
N TYR A 139 -9.78 13.60 1.52
CA TYR A 139 -9.04 12.42 1.91
C TYR A 139 -8.57 12.51 3.37
N GLY A 140 -8.84 11.47 4.16
CA GLY A 140 -8.62 11.45 5.62
C GLY A 140 -9.62 12.31 6.43
N ARG A 141 -10.61 12.92 5.75
CA ARG A 141 -11.64 13.77 6.39
C ARG A 141 -13.06 13.33 6.00
N GLY A 142 -13.23 12.02 5.91
CA GLY A 142 -14.45 11.36 5.49
C GLY A 142 -14.35 10.64 4.15
N VAL A 143 -13.35 10.93 3.32
CA VAL A 143 -12.99 10.09 2.17
C VAL A 143 -11.90 9.12 2.57
N SER A 144 -12.10 7.83 2.32
CA SER A 144 -11.17 6.76 2.66
C SER A 144 -11.13 5.67 1.58
N TYR A 145 -10.02 4.92 1.56
CA TYR A 145 -9.82 3.74 0.72
C TYR A 145 -9.61 2.46 1.55
N CYS A 146 -9.80 2.52 2.88
CA CYS A 146 -9.60 1.41 3.81
C CYS A 146 -10.71 1.39 4.86
N ALA A 147 -11.66 0.48 4.76
CA ALA A 147 -12.76 0.40 5.72
C ALA A 147 -12.29 -0.13 7.08
N THR A 148 -11.34 -1.05 7.11
CA THR A 148 -10.81 -1.59 8.38
C THR A 148 -9.94 -0.57 9.12
N CYS A 149 -9.35 0.43 8.42
CA CYS A 149 -8.59 1.49 9.04
C CYS A 149 -9.50 2.57 9.64
N ASP A 150 -10.41 3.11 8.81
CA ASP A 150 -11.16 4.33 9.10
C ASP A 150 -12.63 4.08 9.47
N GLY A 151 -13.18 2.91 9.11
CA GLY A 151 -14.58 2.57 9.36
C GLY A 151 -15.03 2.77 10.81
N PRO A 152 -14.24 2.38 11.84
CA PRO A 152 -14.60 2.55 13.25
C PRO A 152 -14.94 4.00 13.64
N PHE A 153 -14.35 5.02 12.99
CA PHE A 153 -14.63 6.44 13.25
C PHE A 153 -16.02 6.87 12.76
N PHE A 154 -16.62 6.10 11.87
CA PHE A 154 -17.93 6.39 11.27
C PHE A 154 -19.05 5.47 11.80
N LYS A 155 -18.88 4.91 12.99
CA LYS A 155 -19.90 4.08 13.64
C LYS A 155 -21.22 4.84 13.80
N GLY A 156 -22.31 4.24 13.34
CA GLY A 156 -23.65 4.85 13.36
C GLY A 156 -23.87 5.97 12.34
N LYS A 157 -22.91 6.24 11.47
CA LYS A 157 -22.95 7.28 10.46
C LYS A 157 -23.45 6.78 9.10
N ARG A 158 -23.83 7.70 8.22
CA ARG A 158 -24.24 7.38 6.85
C ARG A 158 -23.00 7.29 5.95
N ILE A 159 -22.74 6.08 5.46
CA ILE A 159 -21.54 5.74 4.70
C ILE A 159 -21.89 5.40 3.26
N PHE A 160 -21.21 6.03 2.31
CA PHE A 160 -21.25 5.61 0.91
C PHE A 160 -20.04 4.72 0.60
N VAL A 161 -20.30 3.62 -0.11
CA VAL A 161 -19.28 2.70 -0.62
C VAL A 161 -19.30 2.72 -2.13
N VAL A 162 -18.19 3.08 -2.76
CA VAL A 162 -18.06 3.13 -4.21
C VAL A 162 -17.27 1.94 -4.70
N GLY A 163 -17.90 1.05 -5.46
CA GLY A 163 -17.24 -0.12 -6.03
C GLY A 163 -18.18 -1.24 -6.44
N GLY A 164 -17.65 -2.36 -6.90
CA GLY A 164 -18.46 -3.50 -7.35
C GLY A 164 -17.64 -4.78 -7.58
N GLY A 165 -16.42 -4.84 -7.08
CA GLY A 165 -15.59 -6.04 -6.99
C GLY A 165 -15.65 -6.68 -5.61
N ASP A 166 -14.88 -7.76 -5.41
CA ASP A 166 -14.83 -8.51 -4.16
C ASP A 166 -14.50 -7.60 -2.97
N ALA A 167 -13.44 -6.81 -3.06
CA ALA A 167 -13.05 -5.87 -2.02
C ALA A 167 -14.18 -4.91 -1.61
N ALA A 168 -14.90 -4.31 -2.59
CA ALA A 168 -15.99 -3.40 -2.30
C ALA A 168 -17.15 -4.09 -1.56
N CYS A 169 -17.47 -5.35 -1.93
CA CYS A 169 -18.52 -6.12 -1.28
C CYS A 169 -18.12 -6.56 0.13
N ASP A 170 -16.89 -7.03 0.33
CA ASP A 170 -16.39 -7.44 1.65
C ASP A 170 -16.31 -6.25 2.61
N GLU A 171 -15.78 -5.13 2.14
CA GLU A 171 -15.65 -3.92 2.95
C GLU A 171 -17.03 -3.28 3.27
N ALA A 172 -18.00 -3.36 2.35
CA ALA A 172 -19.37 -2.96 2.63
C ALA A 172 -20.01 -3.85 3.72
N GLN A 173 -19.74 -5.16 3.70
CA GLN A 173 -20.17 -6.08 4.76
C GLN A 173 -19.54 -5.69 6.11
N TYR A 174 -18.25 -5.40 6.14
CA TYR A 174 -17.55 -4.95 7.34
C TYR A 174 -18.19 -3.66 7.88
N LEU A 175 -18.35 -2.62 7.04
CA LEU A 175 -18.95 -1.35 7.42
C LEU A 175 -20.40 -1.51 7.91
N SER A 176 -21.16 -2.45 7.36
CA SER A 176 -22.54 -2.73 7.81
C SER A 176 -22.62 -3.27 9.25
N ASN A 177 -21.52 -3.76 9.81
CA ASN A 177 -21.45 -4.13 11.24
C ASN A 177 -21.27 -2.90 12.13
N LEU A 178 -20.78 -1.79 11.59
CA LEU A 178 -20.54 -0.55 12.32
C LEU A 178 -21.75 0.39 12.25
N THR A 179 -22.51 0.37 11.13
CA THR A 179 -23.69 1.22 10.92
C THR A 179 -24.78 0.48 10.14
N GLY A 180 -26.04 0.89 10.36
CA GLY A 180 -27.19 0.43 9.55
C GLY A 180 -27.47 1.29 8.32
N ALA A 181 -26.62 2.25 7.98
CA ALA A 181 -26.81 3.24 6.92
C ALA A 181 -25.69 3.21 5.86
N VAL A 182 -25.38 2.01 5.34
CA VAL A 182 -24.42 1.82 4.24
C VAL A 182 -25.16 1.91 2.90
N VAL A 183 -24.73 2.81 2.02
CA VAL A 183 -25.20 2.92 0.65
C VAL A 183 -24.07 2.54 -0.29
N MET A 184 -24.19 1.39 -0.95
CA MET A 184 -23.22 0.91 -1.93
C MET A 184 -23.63 1.30 -3.34
N ILE A 185 -22.80 2.06 -4.04
CA ILE A 185 -23.05 2.49 -5.41
C ILE A 185 -22.11 1.81 -6.40
N HIS A 186 -22.67 1.39 -7.54
CA HIS A 186 -21.91 0.80 -8.63
C HIS A 186 -22.39 1.32 -9.99
N ARG A 187 -21.44 1.72 -10.85
CA ARG A 187 -21.73 2.31 -12.16
C ARG A 187 -22.32 1.35 -13.20
N LYS A 188 -22.25 0.03 -12.95
CA LYS A 188 -22.81 -1.00 -13.83
C LYS A 188 -24.11 -1.55 -13.22
N ASP A 189 -24.80 -2.38 -14.00
CA ASP A 189 -26.07 -3.03 -13.66
C ASP A 189 -25.93 -4.23 -12.71
N ARG A 190 -24.70 -4.67 -12.44
CA ARG A 190 -24.38 -5.81 -11.58
C ARG A 190 -22.96 -5.73 -11.02
N PHE A 191 -22.72 -6.42 -9.91
CA PHE A 191 -21.38 -6.61 -9.34
C PHE A 191 -20.50 -7.48 -10.25
N ARG A 192 -19.17 -7.24 -10.15
CA ARG A 192 -18.13 -8.12 -10.69
C ARG A 192 -17.59 -9.09 -9.63
N ALA A 193 -18.02 -8.94 -8.39
CA ALA A 193 -17.65 -9.77 -7.26
C ALA A 193 -18.06 -11.24 -7.48
N GLN A 194 -17.40 -12.15 -6.77
CA GLN A 194 -17.79 -13.56 -6.72
C GLN A 194 -19.27 -13.69 -6.35
N LYS A 195 -19.95 -14.62 -6.99
CA LYS A 195 -21.41 -14.76 -6.89
C LYS A 195 -21.93 -14.87 -5.45
N ALA A 196 -21.29 -15.69 -4.64
CA ALA A 196 -21.68 -15.88 -3.24
C ALA A 196 -21.54 -14.58 -2.41
N LEU A 197 -20.48 -13.81 -2.66
CA LEU A 197 -20.23 -12.54 -1.99
C LEU A 197 -21.22 -11.47 -2.45
N ALA A 198 -21.46 -11.36 -3.74
CA ALA A 198 -22.45 -10.47 -4.32
C ALA A 198 -23.86 -10.74 -3.76
N GLU A 199 -24.28 -12.02 -3.71
CA GLU A 199 -25.58 -12.41 -3.14
C GLU A 199 -25.69 -12.06 -1.64
N ARG A 200 -24.63 -12.27 -0.87
CA ARG A 200 -24.60 -11.90 0.55
C ARG A 200 -24.75 -10.40 0.74
N THR A 201 -24.08 -9.61 -0.08
CA THR A 201 -24.17 -8.15 -0.05
C THR A 201 -25.59 -7.67 -0.40
N LEU A 202 -26.20 -8.22 -1.45
CA LEU A 202 -27.57 -7.89 -1.86
C LEU A 202 -28.64 -8.29 -0.82
N LYS A 203 -28.40 -9.34 -0.04
CA LYS A 203 -29.32 -9.83 1.01
C LYS A 203 -29.14 -9.12 2.34
N ASN A 204 -28.09 -8.31 2.51
CA ASN A 204 -27.84 -7.64 3.78
C ASN A 204 -28.78 -6.43 3.96
N PRO A 205 -29.71 -6.43 4.94
CA PRO A 205 -30.69 -5.35 5.11
C PRO A 205 -30.08 -4.01 5.55
N ARG A 206 -28.79 -4.00 5.94
CA ARG A 206 -28.05 -2.79 6.33
C ARG A 206 -27.30 -2.14 5.17
N ILE A 207 -27.34 -2.76 3.98
CA ILE A 207 -26.66 -2.27 2.78
C ILE A 207 -27.71 -1.97 1.70
N GLU A 208 -27.89 -0.71 1.40
CA GLU A 208 -28.65 -0.29 0.24
C GLU A 208 -27.75 -0.33 -1.01
N VAL A 209 -28.08 -1.17 -1.99
CA VAL A 209 -27.30 -1.26 -3.24
C VAL A 209 -27.97 -0.48 -4.36
N ARG A 210 -27.22 0.41 -5.00
CA ARG A 210 -27.65 1.20 -6.15
C ARG A 210 -26.76 0.92 -7.35
N PHE A 211 -27.26 0.15 -8.27
CA PHE A 211 -26.66 -0.06 -9.59
C PHE A 211 -26.90 1.13 -10.51
N ASN A 212 -26.18 1.16 -11.65
CA ASN A 212 -26.24 2.24 -12.64
C ASN A 212 -26.10 3.63 -12.00
N THR A 213 -25.31 3.72 -10.92
CA THR A 213 -25.11 4.95 -10.16
C THR A 213 -23.62 5.27 -10.06
N ARG A 214 -23.25 6.49 -10.40
CA ARG A 214 -21.90 7.01 -10.22
C ARG A 214 -21.87 8.22 -9.30
N MET A 215 -20.77 8.39 -8.61
CA MET A 215 -20.46 9.59 -7.84
C MET A 215 -19.86 10.63 -8.77
N LEU A 216 -20.35 11.86 -8.67
CA LEU A 216 -19.88 12.99 -9.47
C LEU A 216 -19.04 13.96 -8.67
N GLU A 217 -19.32 14.09 -7.36
CA GLU A 217 -18.67 15.06 -6.49
C GLU A 217 -18.86 14.65 -5.03
N ILE A 218 -17.87 14.92 -4.19
CA ILE A 218 -17.96 14.79 -2.74
C ILE A 218 -17.84 16.19 -2.16
N ARG A 219 -18.78 16.59 -1.30
CA ARG A 219 -18.83 17.93 -0.72
C ARG A 219 -18.51 17.87 0.75
N GLY A 220 -17.78 18.88 1.19
CA GLY A 220 -17.43 19.07 2.60
C GLY A 220 -18.06 20.32 3.19
N THR A 221 -18.31 20.26 4.48
CA THR A 221 -18.69 21.43 5.28
C THR A 221 -17.54 21.80 6.19
N ALA A 222 -17.21 23.11 6.25
CA ALA A 222 -16.17 23.63 7.13
C ALA A 222 -16.55 23.45 8.61
N SER A 223 -15.60 22.98 9.40
CA SER A 223 -15.70 22.87 10.86
C SER A 223 -14.44 23.40 11.53
N ALA A 224 -14.40 23.44 12.86
CA ALA A 224 -13.23 23.91 13.63
C ALA A 224 -11.95 23.09 13.38
N GLY A 225 -12.10 21.83 12.92
CA GLY A 225 -10.99 20.91 12.57
C GLY A 225 -10.70 20.80 11.07
N GLY A 226 -11.26 21.66 10.24
CA GLY A 226 -11.18 21.59 8.77
C GLY A 226 -12.49 21.15 8.12
N SER A 227 -12.50 21.02 6.80
CA SER A 227 -13.69 20.52 6.08
C SER A 227 -13.81 19.00 6.23
N HIS A 228 -15.04 18.50 6.48
CA HIS A 228 -15.37 17.10 6.52
C HIS A 228 -16.48 16.79 5.52
N VAL A 229 -16.56 15.53 5.05
CA VAL A 229 -17.64 15.09 4.15
C VAL A 229 -19.01 15.42 4.77
N SER A 230 -19.89 16.01 3.96
CA SER A 230 -21.26 16.37 4.37
C SER A 230 -22.32 15.91 3.40
N SER A 231 -22.00 15.84 2.10
CA SER A 231 -22.91 15.35 1.07
C SER A 231 -22.15 14.79 -0.12
N VAL A 232 -22.87 14.06 -0.96
CA VAL A 232 -22.38 13.51 -2.23
C VAL A 232 -23.35 13.85 -3.35
N ARG A 233 -22.83 14.21 -4.51
CA ARG A 233 -23.60 14.36 -5.74
C ARG A 233 -23.49 13.09 -6.57
N LEU A 234 -24.60 12.52 -6.92
CA LEU A 234 -24.75 11.25 -7.61
C LEU A 234 -25.46 11.42 -8.93
N GLU A 235 -25.26 10.46 -9.83
CA GLU A 235 -26.01 10.37 -11.08
C GLU A 235 -26.54 8.95 -11.27
N ARG A 236 -27.83 8.85 -11.57
CA ARG A 236 -28.46 7.66 -12.13
C ARG A 236 -28.16 7.60 -13.63
N ILE A 237 -27.21 6.77 -14.03
CA ILE A 237 -26.74 6.69 -15.42
C ILE A 237 -27.86 6.24 -16.37
N ASP A 238 -28.74 5.36 -15.91
CA ASP A 238 -29.87 4.81 -16.67
C ASP A 238 -30.99 5.81 -16.92
N ARG A 239 -31.01 6.95 -16.22
CA ARG A 239 -32.05 7.98 -16.29
C ARG A 239 -31.51 9.38 -16.54
N GLU A 240 -30.19 9.53 -16.59
CA GLU A 240 -29.48 10.83 -16.69
C GLU A 240 -29.89 11.81 -15.57
N GLU A 241 -30.31 11.27 -14.41
CA GLU A 241 -30.78 12.05 -13.27
C GLU A 241 -29.69 12.29 -12.26
N GLN A 242 -29.45 13.57 -11.93
CA GLN A 242 -28.49 13.96 -10.89
C GLN A 242 -29.22 14.39 -9.63
N TYR A 243 -28.69 13.99 -8.48
CA TYR A 243 -29.24 14.33 -7.17
C TYR A 243 -28.15 14.40 -6.12
N GLU A 244 -28.45 15.03 -5.00
CA GLU A 244 -27.54 15.18 -3.87
C GLU A 244 -28.12 14.50 -2.64
N GLU A 245 -27.24 13.84 -1.86
CA GLU A 245 -27.61 13.22 -0.60
C GLU A 245 -26.58 13.51 0.49
N SER A 246 -27.03 13.57 1.75
CA SER A 246 -26.16 13.69 2.90
C SER A 246 -25.29 12.44 3.06
N ALA A 247 -24.05 12.65 3.43
CA ALA A 247 -23.07 11.60 3.72
C ALA A 247 -22.14 12.05 4.84
N ASP A 248 -21.76 11.14 5.71
CA ASP A 248 -20.72 11.39 6.73
C ASP A 248 -19.36 10.86 6.25
N ALA A 249 -19.36 9.82 5.40
CA ALA A 249 -18.15 9.26 4.82
C ALA A 249 -18.36 8.63 3.45
N VAL A 250 -17.30 8.57 2.67
CA VAL A 250 -17.23 7.90 1.37
C VAL A 250 -16.03 6.97 1.36
N PHE A 251 -16.28 5.67 1.19
CA PHE A 251 -15.26 4.65 1.05
C PHE A 251 -15.15 4.22 -0.41
N ILE A 252 -13.97 4.34 -1.00
CA ILE A 252 -13.75 4.14 -2.45
C ILE A 252 -12.93 2.85 -2.67
N PHE A 253 -13.57 1.85 -3.30
CA PHE A 253 -12.96 0.57 -3.66
C PHE A 253 -12.99 0.37 -5.18
N ALA A 254 -12.34 1.31 -5.88
CA ALA A 254 -12.21 1.26 -7.34
C ALA A 254 -11.07 0.32 -7.81
N GLY A 255 -10.35 -0.30 -6.86
CA GLY A 255 -9.19 -1.15 -7.04
C GLY A 255 -7.89 -0.46 -6.67
N THR A 256 -6.78 -1.20 -6.79
CA THR A 256 -5.42 -0.72 -6.56
C THR A 256 -4.55 -0.94 -7.80
N LEU A 257 -3.44 -0.24 -7.87
CA LEU A 257 -2.43 -0.35 -8.94
C LEU A 257 -1.07 -0.60 -8.29
N PRO A 258 -0.46 -1.78 -8.50
CA PRO A 258 0.88 -2.04 -7.96
C PRO A 258 1.91 -1.13 -8.62
N GLN A 259 2.87 -0.66 -7.84
CA GLN A 259 3.99 0.14 -8.36
C GLN A 259 5.16 -0.78 -8.77
N SER A 260 4.88 -1.73 -9.67
CA SER A 260 5.80 -2.78 -10.12
C SER A 260 6.55 -2.46 -11.43
N SER A 261 6.21 -1.36 -12.10
CA SER A 261 6.73 -1.02 -13.44
C SER A 261 8.25 -1.02 -13.54
N LEU A 262 8.93 -0.54 -12.49
CA LEU A 262 10.39 -0.52 -12.41
C LEU A 262 10.98 -1.94 -12.42
N ILE A 263 10.38 -2.85 -11.67
CA ILE A 263 10.85 -4.24 -11.52
C ILE A 263 10.51 -5.09 -12.75
N ASN A 264 9.41 -4.77 -13.44
CA ASN A 264 9.00 -5.48 -14.65
C ASN A 264 10.04 -5.36 -15.78
N GLN A 265 10.86 -4.32 -15.78
CA GLN A 265 11.97 -4.14 -16.73
C GLN A 265 12.99 -5.28 -16.66
N LEU A 266 13.10 -5.97 -15.54
CA LEU A 266 14.00 -7.10 -15.33
C LEU A 266 13.40 -8.45 -15.74
N GLY A 267 12.18 -8.50 -16.29
CA GLY A 267 11.49 -9.73 -16.66
C GLY A 267 10.91 -10.50 -15.47
N VAL A 268 10.69 -9.84 -14.33
CA VAL A 268 10.00 -10.44 -13.19
C VAL A 268 8.55 -10.76 -13.57
N LYS A 269 8.06 -11.94 -13.21
CA LYS A 269 6.67 -12.33 -13.46
C LYS A 269 5.71 -11.57 -12.57
N THR A 270 4.60 -11.12 -13.16
CA THR A 270 3.47 -10.51 -12.48
C THR A 270 2.19 -11.28 -12.74
N ASP A 271 1.19 -11.07 -11.89
CA ASP A 271 -0.16 -11.54 -12.15
C ASP A 271 -0.88 -10.66 -13.20
N GLU A 272 -2.12 -10.99 -13.51
CA GLU A 272 -2.96 -10.27 -14.49
C GLU A 272 -3.23 -8.80 -14.13
N ASN A 273 -3.08 -8.42 -12.86
CA ASN A 273 -3.26 -7.08 -12.36
C ASN A 273 -1.94 -6.30 -12.23
N GLY A 274 -0.81 -6.94 -12.54
CA GLY A 274 0.53 -6.34 -12.50
C GLY A 274 1.25 -6.47 -11.16
N TYR A 275 0.72 -7.20 -10.17
CA TYR A 275 1.39 -7.46 -8.91
C TYR A 275 2.52 -8.48 -9.06
N ILE A 276 3.65 -8.25 -8.37
CA ILE A 276 4.82 -9.12 -8.45
C ILE A 276 4.52 -10.49 -7.83
N ILE A 277 4.71 -11.56 -8.60
CA ILE A 277 4.60 -12.94 -8.10
C ILE A 277 5.89 -13.29 -7.38
N THR A 278 5.78 -13.70 -6.11
CA THR A 278 6.87 -14.21 -5.29
C THR A 278 6.51 -15.57 -4.70
N ASP A 279 7.54 -16.29 -4.26
CA ASP A 279 7.35 -17.45 -3.41
C ASP A 279 7.17 -17.05 -1.92
N GLN A 280 7.17 -18.05 -1.02
CA GLN A 280 7.02 -17.84 0.42
C GLN A 280 8.25 -17.14 1.06
N SER A 281 9.40 -17.18 0.40
CA SER A 281 10.62 -16.49 0.82
C SER A 281 10.70 -15.05 0.30
N MET A 282 9.62 -14.53 -0.27
CA MET A 282 9.55 -13.21 -0.92
C MET A 282 10.44 -13.08 -2.15
N ALA A 283 11.01 -14.17 -2.66
CA ALA A 283 11.84 -14.18 -3.86
C ALA A 283 10.97 -14.11 -5.12
N SER A 284 11.33 -13.22 -6.04
CA SER A 284 10.71 -13.14 -7.35
C SER A 284 11.23 -14.24 -8.29
N THR A 285 10.74 -14.27 -9.53
CA THR A 285 11.24 -15.20 -10.57
C THR A 285 12.65 -14.87 -11.06
N VAL A 286 13.21 -13.72 -10.65
CA VAL A 286 14.57 -13.27 -11.01
C VAL A 286 15.47 -13.37 -9.79
N PRO A 287 16.52 -14.22 -9.79
CA PRO A 287 17.43 -14.35 -8.66
C PRO A 287 18.03 -13.00 -8.25
N GLY A 288 18.04 -12.71 -6.94
CA GLY A 288 18.52 -11.45 -6.37
C GLY A 288 17.46 -10.33 -6.35
N ILE A 289 16.26 -10.56 -6.90
CA ILE A 289 15.13 -9.65 -6.79
C ILE A 289 14.08 -10.23 -5.85
N PHE A 290 13.73 -9.47 -4.82
CA PHE A 290 12.70 -9.78 -3.84
C PHE A 290 11.62 -8.71 -3.88
N ALA A 291 10.43 -9.03 -3.36
CA ALA A 291 9.36 -8.05 -3.22
C ALA A 291 8.62 -8.23 -1.90
N ALA A 292 8.15 -7.13 -1.29
CA ALA A 292 7.43 -7.14 -0.03
C ALA A 292 6.37 -6.05 0.04
N GLY A 293 5.28 -6.33 0.74
CA GLY A 293 4.14 -5.44 0.91
C GLY A 293 3.22 -5.39 -0.31
N ASP A 294 2.48 -4.30 -0.42
CA ASP A 294 1.34 -4.16 -1.33
C ASP A 294 1.68 -4.19 -2.83
N VAL A 295 2.94 -4.31 -3.19
CA VAL A 295 3.38 -4.52 -4.58
C VAL A 295 3.28 -6.00 -5.00
N ARG A 296 3.14 -6.92 -4.02
CA ARG A 296 3.10 -8.37 -4.23
C ARG A 296 1.71 -8.89 -4.57
N SER A 297 1.67 -9.92 -5.41
CA SER A 297 0.46 -10.71 -5.66
C SER A 297 0.03 -11.47 -4.39
N GLY A 298 -1.24 -11.38 -4.06
CA GLY A 298 -1.81 -12.04 -2.88
C GLY A 298 -1.43 -11.41 -1.53
N ALA A 299 -0.83 -10.22 -1.51
CA ALA A 299 -0.52 -9.51 -0.28
C ALA A 299 -1.81 -9.12 0.47
N PHE A 300 -1.79 -9.26 1.78
CA PHE A 300 -2.81 -8.68 2.65
C PHE A 300 -2.42 -7.22 2.93
N HIS A 301 -3.11 -6.28 2.31
CA HIS A 301 -2.79 -4.85 2.32
C HIS A 301 -2.98 -4.24 3.72
N GLN A 302 -2.13 -4.62 4.66
CA GLN A 302 -2.09 -4.16 6.04
C GLN A 302 -0.65 -3.88 6.47
N VAL A 303 -0.48 -2.89 7.33
CA VAL A 303 0.85 -2.46 7.84
C VAL A 303 1.61 -3.61 8.47
N VAL A 304 0.92 -4.45 9.28
CA VAL A 304 1.53 -5.60 9.95
C VAL A 304 2.00 -6.68 8.96
N ALA A 305 1.22 -6.94 7.91
CA ALA A 305 1.59 -7.90 6.87
C ALA A 305 2.79 -7.38 6.06
N ALA A 306 2.75 -6.12 5.64
CA ALA A 306 3.83 -5.47 4.92
C ALA A 306 5.15 -5.50 5.72
N ALA A 307 5.11 -5.22 7.03
CA ALA A 307 6.27 -5.29 7.91
C ALA A 307 6.81 -6.74 8.00
N GLY A 308 5.95 -7.73 8.19
CA GLY A 308 6.34 -9.15 8.23
C GLY A 308 6.98 -9.62 6.93
N GLU A 309 6.41 -9.23 5.79
CA GLU A 309 6.98 -9.54 4.48
C GLU A 309 8.32 -8.84 4.24
N GLY A 310 8.48 -7.60 4.71
CA GLY A 310 9.77 -6.89 4.67
C GLY A 310 10.87 -7.61 5.42
N ALA A 311 10.55 -8.12 6.62
CA ALA A 311 11.51 -8.93 7.41
C ALA A 311 11.88 -10.23 6.67
N ALA A 312 10.91 -10.95 6.12
CA ALA A 312 11.13 -12.18 5.36
C ALA A 312 11.98 -11.94 4.10
N ALA A 313 11.68 -10.86 3.35
CA ALA A 313 12.43 -10.48 2.16
C ALA A 313 13.90 -10.17 2.48
N ALA A 314 14.15 -9.41 3.55
CA ALA A 314 15.52 -9.08 3.98
C ALA A 314 16.30 -10.31 4.44
N HIS A 315 15.66 -11.22 5.18
CA HIS A 315 16.27 -12.50 5.55
C HIS A 315 16.67 -13.32 4.32
N SER A 316 15.77 -13.46 3.35
CA SER A 316 16.03 -14.20 2.13
C SER A 316 17.10 -13.55 1.25
N ALA A 317 17.09 -12.20 1.20
CA ALA A 317 18.14 -11.44 0.51
C ALA A 317 19.53 -11.64 1.16
N ALA A 318 19.59 -11.70 2.49
CA ALA A 318 20.83 -11.97 3.21
C ALA A 318 21.40 -13.34 2.84
N LEU A 319 20.57 -14.39 2.88
CA LEU A 319 21.00 -15.74 2.48
C LEU A 319 21.50 -15.79 1.03
N TYR A 320 20.84 -15.07 0.13
CA TYR A 320 21.25 -14.96 -1.28
C TYR A 320 22.61 -14.26 -1.40
N ILE A 321 22.84 -13.17 -0.66
CA ILE A 321 24.08 -12.39 -0.69
C ILE A 321 25.22 -13.20 -0.09
N ASP A 322 25.01 -13.90 1.04
CA ASP A 322 25.99 -14.77 1.68
C ASP A 322 26.43 -15.89 0.73
N ALA A 323 25.48 -16.47 0.00
CA ALA A 323 25.78 -17.48 -1.02
C ALA A 323 26.65 -16.90 -2.16
N LEU A 324 26.40 -15.68 -2.61
CA LEU A 324 27.21 -15.00 -3.62
C LEU A 324 28.62 -14.69 -3.12
N LYS A 325 28.77 -14.32 -1.84
CA LYS A 325 30.06 -14.02 -1.22
C LYS A 325 30.86 -15.27 -0.80
N GLY A 326 30.24 -16.46 -0.89
CA GLY A 326 30.82 -17.72 -0.43
C GLY A 326 30.88 -17.85 1.12
N GLU A 327 30.03 -17.09 1.81
CA GLU A 327 29.92 -17.02 3.27
C GLU A 327 28.72 -17.83 3.81
N ALA A 328 27.98 -18.52 2.94
CA ALA A 328 26.81 -19.29 3.33
C ALA A 328 27.19 -20.39 4.34
N TYR A 329 26.50 -20.44 5.47
CA TYR A 329 26.57 -21.57 6.38
C TYR A 329 25.96 -22.81 5.70
N THR A 330 26.80 -23.82 5.47
CA THR A 330 26.38 -25.13 4.92
C THR A 330 25.74 -26.00 6.01
#